data_2dce19678e34f5589b2f8a86f8740a3f
#
_entry.id   2dce19678e34f5589b2f8a86f8740a3f
#
_cell.length_a   1.000
_cell.length_b   1.000
_cell.length_c   1.000
_cell.angle_alpha   90.00
_cell.angle_beta   90.00
_cell.angle_gamma   90.00
#
_symmetry.space_group_name_H-M   'P 1'
#
loop_
_entity.id
_entity.type
_entity.pdbx_description
1 polymer ?
#
loop_
_entity_poly.entity_id
_entity_poly.type
_entity_poly.pdbx_seq_one_letter_code
_entity_poly.pdbx_strand_id
1 'polypeptide(L)'
;MDLCGHAEIKPMINQIEVNPFDQKDYWREWSKKYNVVTEAWGPFAEGRNNMFSNPTLVNIANNHHTGVANVIIRYLLDNDIVVLATTTKEERMKTNQNVYSFELTKEEKEAIKNLDTKTSSFFPHESPETAEFFLNLEEQRKNK
;
A
#
# COMPACT_ATOMS: atom_id res chain seq x y z
N MET A 1 3.49 -10.72 -14.75
CA MET A 1 3.93 -12.10 -15.09
C MET A 1 4.52 -12.19 -16.48
N ASP A 2 3.91 -11.57 -17.47
CA ASP A 2 4.40 -11.59 -18.86
C ASP A 2 5.85 -11.08 -18.96
N LEU A 3 6.18 -9.93 -18.38
CA LEU A 3 7.56 -9.43 -18.32
C LEU A 3 8.54 -10.40 -17.64
N CYS A 4 8.11 -11.12 -16.60
CA CYS A 4 8.98 -12.10 -15.93
C CYS A 4 9.26 -13.34 -16.79
N GLY A 5 8.39 -13.62 -17.78
CA GLY A 5 8.55 -14.72 -18.71
C GLY A 5 9.44 -14.40 -19.91
N HIS A 6 9.45 -13.16 -20.37
CA HIS A 6 10.00 -12.77 -21.66
C HIS A 6 11.14 -11.75 -21.62
N ALA A 7 11.25 -10.95 -20.54
CA ALA A 7 12.29 -9.94 -20.43
C ALA A 7 13.66 -10.58 -20.13
N GLU A 8 14.72 -10.10 -20.78
CA GLU A 8 16.10 -10.46 -20.48
C GLU A 8 16.47 -10.03 -19.05
N ILE A 9 16.15 -8.78 -18.68
CA ILE A 9 16.25 -8.29 -17.31
C ILE A 9 14.84 -8.29 -16.71
N LYS A 10 14.63 -9.15 -15.72
CA LYS A 10 13.35 -9.29 -15.05
C LYS A 10 13.05 -8.06 -14.18
N PRO A 11 11.76 -7.68 -14.01
CA PRO A 11 11.37 -6.67 -13.06
C PRO A 11 11.87 -7.02 -11.65
N MET A 12 12.47 -6.05 -10.96
CA MET A 12 12.92 -6.22 -9.57
C MET A 12 11.89 -5.72 -8.57
N ILE A 13 11.10 -4.71 -8.97
CA ILE A 13 10.08 -4.07 -8.13
C ILE A 13 8.76 -4.04 -8.90
N ASN A 14 7.67 -4.28 -8.20
CA ASN A 14 6.30 -4.05 -8.65
C ASN A 14 5.62 -3.06 -7.71
N GLN A 15 5.40 -1.83 -8.20
CA GLN A 15 4.72 -0.79 -7.44
C GLN A 15 3.21 -0.88 -7.69
N ILE A 16 2.46 -1.21 -6.63
CA ILE A 16 1.01 -1.37 -6.67
C ILE A 16 0.35 -0.65 -5.50
N GLU A 17 -0.96 -0.37 -5.59
CA GLU A 17 -1.72 0.07 -4.44
C GLU A 17 -1.68 -1.02 -3.36
N VAL A 18 -1.17 -0.67 -2.17
CA VAL A 18 -1.30 -1.53 -0.98
C VAL A 18 -1.54 -0.64 0.24
N ASN A 19 -2.61 -0.92 0.96
CA ASN A 19 -2.96 -0.27 2.21
C ASN A 19 -3.79 -1.24 3.08
N PRO A 20 -4.10 -0.93 4.35
CA PRO A 20 -4.86 -1.83 5.23
C PRO A 20 -6.21 -2.31 4.69
N PHE A 21 -6.85 -1.56 3.79
CA PHE A 21 -8.16 -1.91 3.24
C PHE A 21 -8.10 -2.63 1.89
N ASP A 22 -6.92 -2.64 1.24
CA ASP A 22 -6.64 -3.38 0.02
C ASP A 22 -5.21 -3.90 0.05
N GLN A 23 -5.04 -5.10 0.62
CA GLN A 23 -3.72 -5.63 0.97
C GLN A 23 -3.05 -6.41 -0.16
N LYS A 24 -3.78 -6.68 -1.24
CA LYS A 24 -3.27 -7.31 -2.46
C LYS A 24 -2.52 -8.63 -2.24
N ASP A 25 -2.93 -9.44 -1.27
CA ASP A 25 -2.25 -10.68 -0.87
C ASP A 25 -1.97 -11.60 -2.07
N TYR A 26 -2.97 -11.83 -2.93
CA TYR A 26 -2.80 -12.63 -4.14
C TYR A 26 -1.68 -12.12 -5.05
N TRP A 27 -1.64 -10.81 -5.31
CA TRP A 27 -0.63 -10.20 -6.18
C TRP A 27 0.76 -10.23 -5.56
N ARG A 28 0.85 -10.06 -4.25
CA ARG A 28 2.09 -10.11 -3.48
C ARG A 28 2.68 -11.52 -3.45
N GLU A 29 1.86 -12.55 -3.30
CA GLU A 29 2.30 -13.96 -3.38
C GLU A 29 2.93 -14.25 -4.75
N TRP A 30 2.32 -13.78 -5.84
CA TRP A 30 2.88 -13.92 -7.17
C TRP A 30 4.16 -13.13 -7.36
N SER A 31 4.24 -11.90 -6.87
CA SER A 31 5.48 -11.10 -6.89
C SER A 31 6.61 -11.84 -6.17
N LYS A 32 6.36 -12.35 -4.98
CA LYS A 32 7.31 -13.14 -4.19
C LYS A 32 7.79 -14.39 -4.93
N LYS A 33 6.89 -15.12 -5.59
CA LYS A 33 7.23 -16.30 -6.40
C LYS A 33 8.24 -15.99 -7.51
N TYR A 34 8.20 -14.80 -8.07
CA TYR A 34 9.11 -14.35 -9.13
C TYR A 34 10.29 -13.50 -8.60
N ASN A 35 10.49 -13.43 -7.30
CA ASN A 35 11.51 -12.59 -6.66
C ASN A 35 11.37 -11.09 -7.01
N VAL A 36 10.14 -10.62 -7.15
CA VAL A 36 9.81 -9.21 -7.39
C VAL A 36 9.38 -8.58 -6.08
N VAL A 37 10.04 -7.52 -5.67
CA VAL A 37 9.70 -6.79 -4.44
C VAL A 37 8.41 -6.02 -4.65
N THR A 38 7.49 -6.10 -3.70
CA THR A 38 6.29 -5.25 -3.71
C THR A 38 6.60 -3.89 -3.10
N GLU A 39 6.24 -2.82 -3.81
CA GLU A 39 6.31 -1.46 -3.34
C GLU A 39 4.90 -0.87 -3.27
N ALA A 40 4.52 -0.36 -2.09
CA ALA A 40 3.20 0.21 -1.87
C ALA A 40 3.16 1.69 -2.24
N TRP A 41 2.36 2.05 -3.25
CA TRP A 41 1.88 3.41 -3.39
C TRP A 41 0.51 3.55 -2.70
N GLY A 42 0.18 4.74 -2.24
CA GLY A 42 -1.08 5.00 -1.53
C GLY A 42 -1.23 4.25 -0.20
N PRO A 43 -0.16 4.10 0.63
CA PRO A 43 -0.22 3.30 1.86
C PRO A 43 -1.25 3.81 2.87
N PHE A 44 -1.64 5.08 2.76
CA PHE A 44 -2.65 5.73 3.59
C PHE A 44 -3.98 5.97 2.86
N ALA A 45 -4.15 5.46 1.64
CA ALA A 45 -5.32 5.69 0.78
C ALA A 45 -5.74 7.19 0.71
N GLU A 46 -4.78 8.13 0.82
CA GLU A 46 -5.03 9.59 0.93
C GLU A 46 -6.02 9.97 2.06
N GLY A 47 -6.14 9.16 3.09
CA GLY A 47 -7.10 9.35 4.18
C GLY A 47 -8.52 8.94 3.86
N ARG A 48 -8.76 8.36 2.68
CA ARG A 48 -10.08 7.85 2.27
C ARG A 48 -10.56 6.74 3.21
N ASN A 49 -11.85 6.46 3.16
CA ASN A 49 -12.47 5.38 3.94
C ASN A 49 -12.21 5.50 5.45
N ASN A 50 -12.07 6.71 5.95
CA ASN A 50 -11.77 6.99 7.37
C ASN A 50 -10.48 6.29 7.88
N MET A 51 -9.48 6.11 7.04
CA MET A 51 -8.23 5.41 7.36
C MET A 51 -7.64 5.83 8.71
N PHE A 52 -7.48 7.15 8.93
CA PHE A 52 -6.85 7.67 10.15
C PHE A 52 -7.75 7.69 11.38
N SER A 53 -9.05 7.45 11.22
CA SER A 53 -10.03 7.35 12.31
C SER A 53 -10.63 5.95 12.47
N ASN A 54 -10.10 4.96 11.74
CA ASN A 54 -10.51 3.57 11.89
C ASN A 54 -10.26 3.09 13.33
N PRO A 55 -11.26 2.57 14.05
CA PRO A 55 -11.14 2.24 15.48
C PRO A 55 -10.04 1.23 15.77
N THR A 56 -9.83 0.23 14.92
CA THR A 56 -8.78 -0.78 15.08
C THR A 56 -7.41 -0.13 15.00
N LEU A 57 -7.15 0.67 13.98
CA LEU A 57 -5.87 1.35 13.79
C LEU A 57 -5.58 2.36 14.88
N VAL A 58 -6.60 3.12 15.32
CA VAL A 58 -6.49 4.10 16.42
C VAL A 58 -6.18 3.39 17.74
N ASN A 59 -6.85 2.28 18.04
CA ASN A 59 -6.58 1.53 19.27
C ASN A 59 -5.13 1.00 19.31
N ILE A 60 -4.65 0.42 18.22
CA ILE A 60 -3.27 -0.04 18.11
C ILE A 60 -2.29 1.13 18.27
N ALA A 61 -2.54 2.25 17.60
CA ALA A 61 -1.71 3.44 17.72
C ALA A 61 -1.62 3.96 19.17
N ASN A 62 -2.73 3.97 19.90
CA ASN A 62 -2.78 4.36 21.30
C ASN A 62 -1.99 3.41 22.19
N ASN A 63 -2.10 2.10 21.98
CA ASN A 63 -1.35 1.08 22.75
C ASN A 63 0.16 1.27 22.61
N HIS A 64 0.63 1.68 21.45
CA HIS A 64 2.04 1.90 21.17
C HIS A 64 2.49 3.37 21.32
N HIS A 65 1.63 4.26 21.81
CA HIS A 65 1.90 5.69 21.96
C HIS A 65 2.43 6.33 20.66
N THR A 66 1.87 5.94 19.51
CA THR A 66 2.30 6.39 18.19
C THR A 66 1.11 6.87 17.34
N GLY A 67 1.37 7.30 16.12
CA GLY A 67 0.33 7.68 15.16
C GLY A 67 -0.17 6.52 14.30
N VAL A 68 -1.41 6.62 13.80
CA VAL A 68 -1.98 5.63 12.88
C VAL A 68 -1.09 5.43 11.65
N ALA A 69 -0.47 6.50 11.12
CA ALA A 69 0.46 6.39 9.99
C ALA A 69 1.62 5.44 10.29
N ASN A 70 2.19 5.52 11.50
CA ASN A 70 3.30 4.64 11.91
C ASN A 70 2.86 3.18 12.04
N VAL A 71 1.66 2.93 12.56
CA VAL A 71 1.07 1.57 12.62
C VAL A 71 0.95 0.98 11.21
N ILE A 72 0.44 1.77 10.26
CA ILE A 72 0.28 1.34 8.86
C ILE A 72 1.64 1.05 8.23
N ILE A 73 2.60 1.98 8.34
CA ILE A 73 3.94 1.77 7.78
C ILE A 73 4.58 0.52 8.40
N ARG A 74 4.54 0.38 9.73
CA ARG A 74 5.10 -0.77 10.43
C ARG A 74 4.48 -2.08 9.94
N TYR A 75 3.16 -2.13 9.81
CA TYR A 75 2.45 -3.30 9.31
C TYR A 75 2.89 -3.70 7.90
N LEU A 76 3.03 -2.72 7.00
CA LEU A 76 3.46 -2.98 5.63
C LEU A 76 4.92 -3.46 5.59
N LEU A 77 5.82 -2.84 6.37
CA LEU A 77 7.22 -3.26 6.48
C LEU A 77 7.35 -4.69 7.05
N ASP A 78 6.56 -5.03 8.07
CA ASP A 78 6.53 -6.37 8.66
C ASP A 78 6.00 -7.45 7.67
N ASN A 79 5.40 -7.02 6.56
CA ASN A 79 4.95 -7.86 5.45
C ASN A 79 5.87 -7.81 4.22
N ASP A 80 7.13 -7.41 4.39
CA ASP A 80 8.13 -7.31 3.31
C ASP A 80 7.72 -6.35 2.17
N ILE A 81 6.97 -5.28 2.48
CA ILE A 81 6.52 -4.27 1.51
C ILE A 81 7.34 -3.00 1.68
N VAL A 82 7.93 -2.50 0.60
CA VAL A 82 8.52 -1.15 0.56
C VAL A 82 7.42 -0.12 0.57
N VAL A 83 7.53 0.91 1.40
CA VAL A 83 6.46 1.90 1.60
C VAL A 83 6.86 3.27 1.06
N LEU A 84 6.07 3.81 0.13
CA LEU A 84 6.20 5.18 -0.35
C LEU A 84 5.23 6.09 0.39
N ALA A 85 5.69 6.71 1.48
CA ALA A 85 4.93 7.66 2.28
C ALA A 85 5.38 9.09 1.98
N THR A 86 4.58 9.82 1.19
CA THR A 86 4.88 11.20 0.81
C THR A 86 4.33 12.20 1.83
N THR A 87 5.14 13.18 2.21
CA THR A 87 4.72 14.32 3.03
C THR A 87 5.59 15.54 2.76
N THR A 88 5.02 16.73 2.89
CA THR A 88 5.72 18.02 2.84
C THR A 88 5.99 18.58 4.26
N LYS A 89 5.52 17.90 5.31
CA LYS A 89 5.67 18.35 6.70
C LYS A 89 6.86 17.65 7.35
N GLU A 90 7.86 18.43 7.78
CA GLU A 90 9.08 17.93 8.42
C GLU A 90 8.79 17.02 9.63
N GLU A 91 7.83 17.40 10.48
CA GLU A 91 7.44 16.59 11.65
C GLU A 91 6.95 15.19 11.24
N ARG A 92 6.16 15.10 10.14
CA ARG A 92 5.69 13.82 9.64
C ARG A 92 6.82 12.98 9.03
N MET A 93 7.83 13.62 8.40
CA MET A 93 9.02 12.91 7.91
C MET A 93 9.73 12.24 9.09
N LYS A 94 10.01 13.00 10.16
CA LYS A 94 10.67 12.48 11.37
C LYS A 94 9.84 11.38 12.03
N THR A 95 8.53 11.59 12.15
CA THR A 95 7.63 10.60 12.76
C THR A 95 7.59 9.33 11.94
N ASN A 96 7.45 9.41 10.61
CA ASN A 96 7.38 8.25 9.72
C ASN A 96 8.67 7.42 9.74
N GLN A 97 9.82 7.98 10.13
CA GLN A 97 11.06 7.22 10.29
C GLN A 97 11.11 6.44 11.61
N ASN A 98 10.33 6.83 12.61
CA ASN A 98 10.35 6.21 13.95
C ASN A 98 9.50 4.94 14.05
N VAL A 99 9.33 4.23 12.94
CA VAL A 99 8.49 3.01 12.85
C VAL A 99 9.12 1.78 13.48
N TYR A 100 10.40 1.83 13.79
CA TYR A 100 11.13 0.73 14.43
C TYR A 100 11.20 0.86 15.95
N SER A 101 10.59 1.89 16.55
CA SER A 101 10.55 2.09 18.00
C SER A 101 9.56 1.17 18.73
N PHE A 102 8.70 0.47 17.99
CA PHE A 102 7.71 -0.48 18.53
C PHE A 102 7.56 -1.68 17.60
N GLU A 103 6.91 -2.73 18.10
CA GLU A 103 6.60 -3.94 17.35
C GLU A 103 5.11 -4.23 17.45
N LEU A 104 4.49 -4.60 16.34
CA LEU A 104 3.10 -5.06 16.33
C LEU A 104 3.01 -6.50 16.83
N THR A 105 2.08 -6.76 17.75
CA THR A 105 1.78 -8.13 18.20
C THR A 105 1.15 -8.96 17.08
N LYS A 106 1.07 -10.27 17.27
CA LYS A 106 0.40 -11.16 16.30
C LYS A 106 -1.09 -10.84 16.18
N GLU A 107 -1.72 -10.53 17.30
CA GLU A 107 -3.13 -10.18 17.40
C GLU A 107 -3.42 -8.85 16.68
N GLU A 108 -2.54 -7.85 16.83
CA GLU A 108 -2.66 -6.57 16.13
C GLU A 108 -2.47 -6.72 14.62
N LYS A 109 -1.49 -7.52 14.19
CA LYS A 109 -1.30 -7.84 12.76
C LYS A 109 -2.52 -8.53 12.17
N GLU A 110 -3.11 -9.49 12.89
CA GLU A 110 -4.33 -10.16 12.44
C GLU A 110 -5.53 -9.20 12.43
N ALA A 111 -5.64 -8.32 13.41
CA ALA A 111 -6.68 -7.28 13.43
C ALA A 111 -6.58 -6.33 12.22
N ILE A 112 -5.37 -5.93 11.84
CA ILE A 112 -5.15 -5.11 10.62
C ILE A 112 -5.44 -5.92 9.37
N LYS A 113 -5.02 -7.19 9.32
CA LYS A 113 -5.30 -8.08 8.19
C LYS A 113 -6.79 -8.22 7.92
N ASN A 114 -7.60 -8.29 8.96
CA ASN A 114 -9.05 -8.39 8.86
C ASN A 114 -9.75 -7.09 8.39
N LEU A 115 -9.02 -5.98 8.21
CA LEU A 115 -9.55 -4.76 7.61
C LEU A 115 -9.59 -4.82 6.08
N ASP A 116 -8.98 -5.84 5.45
CA ASP A 116 -8.91 -5.99 4.00
C ASP A 116 -10.30 -6.18 3.38
N THR A 117 -10.72 -5.19 2.60
CA THR A 117 -11.97 -5.23 1.83
C THR A 117 -11.78 -5.77 0.42
N LYS A 118 -10.52 -5.97 0.01
CA LYS A 118 -10.11 -6.36 -1.35
C LYS A 118 -10.64 -5.42 -2.42
N THR A 119 -10.79 -4.16 -2.06
CA THR A 119 -11.33 -3.12 -2.94
C THR A 119 -10.43 -1.91 -2.91
N SER A 120 -10.01 -1.45 -4.09
CA SER A 120 -9.20 -0.25 -4.23
C SER A 120 -9.91 0.96 -3.60
N SER A 121 -9.13 1.76 -2.87
CA SER A 121 -9.58 3.04 -2.35
C SER A 121 -9.64 4.14 -3.41
N PHE A 122 -9.14 3.90 -4.62
CA PHE A 122 -9.02 4.89 -5.68
C PHE A 122 -9.94 4.59 -6.87
N PHE A 123 -9.70 3.47 -7.54
CA PHE A 123 -10.49 3.02 -8.69
C PHE A 123 -10.24 1.52 -8.94
N PRO A 124 -11.16 0.82 -9.63
CA PRO A 124 -10.99 -0.60 -9.93
C PRO A 124 -9.91 -0.79 -11.01
N HIS A 125 -8.66 -1.08 -10.59
CA HIS A 125 -7.50 -1.19 -11.48
C HIS A 125 -7.62 -2.27 -12.56
N GLU A 126 -8.46 -3.27 -12.34
CA GLU A 126 -8.60 -4.43 -13.21
C GLU A 126 -9.84 -4.35 -14.12
N SER A 127 -10.57 -3.23 -14.10
CA SER A 127 -11.77 -3.09 -14.92
C SER A 127 -11.45 -2.61 -16.34
N PRO A 128 -12.14 -3.14 -17.37
CA PRO A 128 -12.03 -2.65 -18.74
C PRO A 128 -12.33 -1.16 -18.87
N GLU A 129 -13.30 -0.66 -18.10
CA GLU A 129 -13.71 0.75 -18.08
C GLU A 129 -12.58 1.67 -17.61
N THR A 130 -11.80 1.21 -16.62
CA THR A 130 -10.60 1.93 -16.17
C THR A 130 -9.54 1.97 -17.25
N ALA A 131 -9.32 0.86 -17.95
CA ALA A 131 -8.39 0.81 -19.07
C ALA A 131 -8.82 1.76 -20.20
N GLU A 132 -10.10 1.77 -20.55
CA GLU A 132 -10.67 2.68 -21.56
C GLU A 132 -10.53 4.15 -21.15
N PHE A 133 -10.78 4.46 -19.87
CA PHE A 133 -10.58 5.81 -19.33
C PHE A 133 -9.14 6.31 -19.54
N PHE A 134 -8.13 5.48 -19.23
CA PHE A 134 -6.73 5.85 -19.41
C PHE A 134 -6.32 5.97 -20.87
N LEU A 135 -6.83 5.11 -21.76
CA LEU A 135 -6.61 5.22 -23.19
C LEU A 135 -7.16 6.55 -23.74
N ASN A 136 -8.37 6.92 -23.35
CA ASN A 136 -8.98 8.19 -23.73
C ASN A 136 -8.18 9.41 -23.23
N LEU A 137 -7.62 9.34 -22.02
CA LEU A 137 -6.75 10.40 -21.50
C LEU A 137 -5.45 10.52 -22.31
N GLU A 138 -4.88 9.40 -22.73
CA GLU A 138 -3.67 9.40 -23.56
C GLU A 138 -3.94 10.06 -24.92
N GLU A 139 -5.05 9.73 -25.57
CA GLU A 139 -5.44 10.36 -26.84
C GLU A 139 -5.65 11.87 -26.71
N GLN A 140 -6.31 12.31 -25.64
CA GLN A 140 -6.50 13.74 -25.37
C GLN A 140 -5.17 14.50 -25.18
N ARG A 141 -4.15 13.84 -24.64
CA ARG A 141 -2.81 14.43 -24.46
C ARG A 141 -2.04 14.53 -25.77
N LYS A 142 -2.22 13.60 -26.71
CA LYS A 142 -1.59 13.61 -28.03
C LYS A 142 -2.17 14.72 -28.96
N ASN A 143 -3.38 15.16 -28.66
CA ASN A 143 -4.09 16.18 -29.45
C ASN A 143 -3.93 17.61 -28.87
N LYS A 144 -3.08 17.82 -27.88
CA LYS A 144 -2.67 19.10 -27.30
C LYS A 144 -1.24 19.44 -27.68
#